data_115405ce8376b9bf85dec28342411113
#
_entry.id   115405ce8376b9bf85dec28342411113
#
_cell.length_a   1.000
_cell.length_b   1.000
_cell.length_c   1.000
_cell.angle_alpha   90.00
_cell.angle_beta   90.00
_cell.angle_gamma   90.00
#
_symmetry.space_group_name_H-M   'P 1'
#
loop_
_entity.id
_entity.type
_entity.pdbx_description
1 polymer ?
#
loop_
_entity_poly.entity_id
_entity_poly.type
_entity_poly.pdbx_seq_one_letter_code
_entity_poly.pdbx_strand_id
1 'polypeptide(L)'
;MSSIKFDNTEIVSTTYIPRFIKHESATERELDILQLARDNGGVLVSDRRGTKIITLQGILTAASESALETLIDSFKELFSRQEKNLDISWAGSTRRYVATCSEHNFDRDHFNLLYVPWTAKFTVVSGIGEDLTETTIVDEDTFTANYKTKAVVLAGSAEPKIRFSIDINSPNDLIKGIELKNTDNGDRIMIIHNTSLDGATVELDTRLKTVKIDGVEAKYYGVFPRFIVGTNNIKISCGDVIDQQFAPDTIDSNFGIYGSYKASQGFMVPYSDTTYKSIFLELAYVGNPSVGMDVRIETDADGEPSGVLADANAYGIISKGEMVGGIVRTWYQVFFNSEFALQSNTKYHIVCEPHAGGLDSSNCYQWYYESGINATYKLGNAAFYDAGWDQYPNNNLKFKLCYGGTFDTGFTQTYSIFQYKRYI
;
A
#
# COMPACT_ATOMS: atom_id res chain seq x y z
N MET A 1 0.27 -10.87 -38.96
CA MET A 1 0.09 -12.31 -38.67
C MET A 1 -0.16 -12.45 -37.17
N SER A 2 -1.05 -13.31 -36.78
CA SER A 2 -1.18 -13.69 -35.38
C SER A 2 0.04 -14.49 -34.97
N SER A 3 0.60 -14.23 -33.79
CA SER A 3 1.70 -14.99 -33.19
C SER A 3 1.16 -15.61 -31.90
N ILE A 4 1.51 -16.85 -31.64
CA ILE A 4 1.19 -17.55 -30.40
C ILE A 4 2.47 -18.18 -29.90
N LYS A 5 2.87 -17.83 -28.65
CA LYS A 5 4.04 -18.41 -28.01
C LYS A 5 3.64 -19.05 -26.68
N PHE A 6 4.18 -20.21 -26.41
CA PHE A 6 4.10 -20.83 -25.11
C PHE A 6 5.52 -21.07 -24.59
N ASP A 7 5.82 -20.62 -23.37
CA ASP A 7 7.15 -20.62 -22.77
C ASP A 7 8.25 -20.08 -23.72
N ASN A 8 7.97 -18.94 -24.37
CA ASN A 8 8.78 -18.28 -25.41
C ASN A 8 8.95 -19.06 -26.72
N THR A 9 8.36 -20.24 -26.85
CA THR A 9 8.40 -21.05 -28.08
C THR A 9 7.24 -20.66 -28.99
N GLU A 10 7.55 -20.22 -30.21
CA GLU A 10 6.52 -19.89 -31.23
C GLU A 10 5.81 -21.18 -31.70
N ILE A 11 4.48 -21.17 -31.57
CA ILE A 11 3.62 -22.28 -32.03
C ILE A 11 2.82 -21.92 -33.28
N VAL A 12 3.19 -20.83 -33.95
CA VAL A 12 2.67 -20.43 -35.27
C VAL A 12 3.80 -20.49 -36.28
N SER A 13 3.80 -21.51 -37.11
CA SER A 13 4.85 -21.71 -38.15
C SER A 13 4.26 -22.47 -39.34
N THR A 14 5.06 -22.75 -40.34
CA THR A 14 4.69 -23.66 -41.43
C THR A 14 4.45 -25.10 -40.97
N THR A 15 5.00 -25.45 -39.78
CA THR A 15 4.90 -26.77 -39.18
C THR A 15 3.77 -26.84 -38.14
N TYR A 16 3.54 -25.75 -37.42
CA TYR A 16 2.45 -25.57 -36.45
C TYR A 16 1.45 -24.57 -37.03
N ILE A 17 0.33 -25.04 -37.52
CA ILE A 17 -0.67 -24.21 -38.21
C ILE A 17 -1.91 -24.10 -37.31
N PRO A 18 -2.06 -23.05 -36.46
CA PRO A 18 -3.28 -22.84 -35.71
C PRO A 18 -4.45 -22.53 -36.64
N ARG A 19 -5.60 -23.18 -36.43
CA ARG A 19 -6.84 -22.96 -37.19
C ARG A 19 -7.92 -22.30 -36.36
N PHE A 20 -7.89 -22.47 -35.06
CA PHE A 20 -8.90 -21.95 -34.16
C PHE A 20 -8.28 -21.52 -32.83
N ILE A 21 -8.68 -20.34 -32.37
CA ILE A 21 -8.25 -19.76 -31.10
C ILE A 21 -9.49 -19.24 -30.40
N LYS A 22 -9.81 -19.83 -29.23
CA LYS A 22 -10.87 -19.33 -28.35
C LYS A 22 -10.22 -18.74 -27.09
N HIS A 23 -9.90 -17.46 -27.11
CA HIS A 23 -9.26 -16.76 -25.99
C HIS A 23 -10.05 -15.54 -25.51
N GLU A 24 -11.04 -15.08 -26.30
CA GLU A 24 -11.80 -13.85 -26.01
C GLU A 24 -12.96 -14.07 -25.02
N SER A 25 -13.29 -15.32 -24.70
CA SER A 25 -14.33 -15.62 -23.71
C SER A 25 -13.93 -15.06 -22.35
N ALA A 26 -14.86 -14.35 -21.70
CA ALA A 26 -14.68 -13.94 -20.31
C ALA A 26 -14.54 -15.16 -19.40
N THR A 27 -13.90 -14.95 -18.25
CA THR A 27 -13.88 -15.95 -17.17
C THR A 27 -15.29 -16.19 -16.64
N GLU A 28 -15.56 -17.41 -16.24
CA GLU A 28 -16.78 -17.73 -15.51
C GLU A 28 -16.83 -16.94 -14.19
N ARG A 29 -18.01 -16.46 -13.82
CA ARG A 29 -18.22 -15.79 -12.53
C ARG A 29 -18.88 -16.77 -11.57
N GLU A 30 -18.25 -17.01 -10.45
CA GLU A 30 -18.83 -17.75 -9.33
C GLU A 30 -19.52 -16.76 -8.40
N LEU A 31 -20.83 -16.80 -8.37
CA LEU A 31 -21.65 -15.92 -7.54
C LEU A 31 -22.18 -16.73 -6.35
N ASP A 32 -21.84 -16.30 -5.15
CA ASP A 32 -22.44 -16.84 -3.92
C ASP A 32 -23.59 -15.93 -3.49
N ILE A 33 -24.82 -16.46 -3.59
CA ILE A 33 -26.06 -15.71 -3.35
C ILE A 33 -26.77 -16.31 -2.15
N LEU A 34 -26.87 -15.56 -1.07
CA LEU A 34 -27.70 -15.91 0.08
C LEU A 34 -29.16 -15.56 -0.23
N GLN A 35 -30.03 -16.56 -0.25
CA GLN A 35 -31.47 -16.34 -0.44
C GLN A 35 -32.12 -15.81 0.83
N LEU A 36 -32.96 -14.79 0.70
CA LEU A 36 -33.71 -14.21 1.82
C LEU A 36 -34.89 -15.10 2.18
N ALA A 37 -35.00 -15.50 3.43
CA ALA A 37 -35.96 -16.52 3.91
C ALA A 37 -37.45 -16.09 3.83
N ARG A 38 -37.74 -14.81 3.65
CA ARG A 38 -39.11 -14.25 3.65
C ARG A 38 -39.34 -13.14 2.63
N ASP A 39 -38.41 -12.97 1.70
CA ASP A 39 -38.51 -11.94 0.66
C ASP A 39 -38.10 -12.49 -0.70
N ASN A 40 -38.57 -11.85 -1.76
CA ASN A 40 -38.18 -12.25 -3.11
C ASN A 40 -36.78 -11.77 -3.41
N GLY A 41 -35.90 -12.70 -3.81
CA GLY A 41 -34.52 -12.39 -4.21
C GLY A 41 -33.46 -12.91 -3.22
N GLY A 42 -32.24 -12.43 -3.38
CA GLY A 42 -31.08 -12.83 -2.59
C GLY A 42 -30.07 -11.69 -2.44
N VAL A 43 -29.17 -11.83 -1.49
CA VAL A 43 -28.04 -10.93 -1.30
C VAL A 43 -26.79 -11.58 -1.87
N LEU A 44 -26.07 -10.87 -2.73
CA LEU A 44 -24.77 -11.29 -3.24
C LEU A 44 -23.74 -11.26 -2.10
N VAL A 45 -23.26 -12.40 -1.69
CA VAL A 45 -22.28 -12.55 -0.61
C VAL A 45 -20.87 -12.46 -1.14
N SER A 46 -20.60 -13.13 -2.27
CA SER A 46 -19.29 -13.04 -2.92
C SER A 46 -19.42 -13.14 -4.44
N ASP A 47 -18.52 -12.47 -5.14
CA ASP A 47 -18.36 -12.49 -6.59
C ASP A 47 -16.89 -12.84 -6.87
N ARG A 48 -16.64 -14.05 -7.31
CA ARG A 48 -15.30 -14.52 -7.65
C ARG A 48 -15.22 -14.76 -9.15
N ARG A 49 -14.03 -14.50 -9.70
CA ARG A 49 -13.72 -14.92 -11.05
C ARG A 49 -13.10 -16.30 -11.01
N GLY A 50 -13.65 -17.19 -11.79
CA GLY A 50 -13.13 -18.53 -11.98
C GLY A 50 -11.89 -18.55 -12.88
N THR A 51 -11.45 -19.73 -13.24
CA THR A 51 -10.37 -19.94 -14.18
C THR A 51 -10.83 -19.63 -15.61
N LYS A 52 -9.90 -19.24 -16.47
CA LYS A 52 -10.15 -19.07 -17.92
C LYS A 52 -9.57 -20.25 -18.67
N ILE A 53 -10.35 -20.81 -19.59
CA ILE A 53 -9.88 -21.87 -20.49
C ILE A 53 -9.66 -21.27 -21.87
N ILE A 54 -8.43 -21.39 -22.36
CA ILE A 54 -8.05 -20.99 -23.72
C ILE A 54 -7.89 -22.26 -24.55
N THR A 55 -8.65 -22.38 -25.63
CA THR A 55 -8.58 -23.53 -26.52
C THR A 55 -7.89 -23.15 -27.80
N LEU A 56 -6.84 -23.88 -28.13
CA LEU A 56 -6.13 -23.79 -29.41
C LEU A 56 -6.36 -25.08 -30.20
N GLN A 57 -6.59 -24.93 -31.50
CA GLN A 57 -6.70 -26.06 -32.42
C GLN A 57 -5.85 -25.76 -33.67
N GLY A 58 -5.23 -26.77 -34.20
CA GLY A 58 -4.37 -26.60 -35.36
C GLY A 58 -4.01 -27.94 -36.00
N ILE A 59 -3.02 -27.86 -36.85
CA ILE A 59 -2.45 -29.01 -37.55
C ILE A 59 -0.92 -28.97 -37.37
N LEU A 60 -0.32 -30.12 -37.12
CA LEU A 60 1.11 -30.35 -37.31
C LEU A 60 1.33 -30.97 -38.68
N THR A 61 2.35 -30.50 -39.39
CA THR A 61 2.76 -31.02 -40.69
C THR A 61 4.26 -31.28 -40.71
N ALA A 62 4.67 -32.36 -41.41
CA ALA A 62 6.06 -32.69 -41.55
C ALA A 62 6.36 -33.27 -42.98
N ALA A 63 7.64 -33.29 -43.34
CA ALA A 63 8.08 -33.83 -44.63
C ALA A 63 8.20 -35.38 -44.64
N SER A 64 8.18 -36.01 -43.48
CA SER A 64 8.20 -37.48 -43.28
C SER A 64 7.49 -37.89 -42.03
N GLU A 65 7.10 -39.17 -41.94
CA GLU A 65 6.45 -39.73 -40.75
C GLU A 65 7.36 -39.62 -39.50
N SER A 66 8.66 -39.97 -39.65
CA SER A 66 9.61 -39.87 -38.54
C SER A 66 9.76 -38.41 -38.04
N ALA A 67 9.74 -37.43 -38.93
CA ALA A 67 9.78 -36.04 -38.57
C ALA A 67 8.48 -35.62 -37.87
N LEU A 68 7.33 -36.17 -38.27
CA LEU A 68 6.05 -35.92 -37.60
C LEU A 68 6.04 -36.47 -36.17
N GLU A 69 6.52 -37.70 -35.95
CA GLU A 69 6.66 -38.26 -34.59
C GLU A 69 7.55 -37.38 -33.71
N THR A 70 8.71 -36.93 -34.20
CA THR A 70 9.58 -36.02 -33.47
C THR A 70 8.89 -34.71 -33.12
N LEU A 71 8.03 -34.16 -34.01
CA LEU A 71 7.27 -32.96 -33.75
C LEU A 71 6.19 -33.18 -32.70
N ILE A 72 5.48 -34.32 -32.72
CA ILE A 72 4.50 -34.69 -31.72
C ILE A 72 5.14 -34.80 -30.33
N ASP A 73 6.30 -35.44 -30.23
CA ASP A 73 7.02 -35.56 -28.97
C ASP A 73 7.53 -34.23 -28.44
N SER A 74 8.07 -33.36 -29.31
CA SER A 74 8.46 -32.01 -28.94
C SER A 74 7.27 -31.14 -28.49
N PHE A 75 6.09 -31.34 -29.11
CA PHE A 75 4.86 -30.66 -28.73
C PHE A 75 4.37 -31.15 -27.35
N LYS A 76 4.41 -32.45 -27.09
CA LYS A 76 4.07 -33.02 -25.78
C LYS A 76 5.00 -32.49 -24.69
N GLU A 77 6.30 -32.47 -24.95
CA GLU A 77 7.30 -31.91 -24.03
C GLU A 77 6.99 -30.42 -23.71
N LEU A 78 6.77 -29.62 -24.73
CA LEU A 78 6.46 -28.20 -24.58
C LEU A 78 5.22 -28.01 -23.72
N PHE A 79 4.15 -28.75 -23.98
CA PHE A 79 2.87 -28.59 -23.28
C PHE A 79 2.79 -29.31 -21.93
N SER A 80 3.80 -30.11 -21.56
CA SER A 80 3.91 -30.65 -20.21
C SER A 80 4.34 -29.62 -19.16
N ARG A 81 4.84 -28.46 -19.58
CA ARG A 81 5.35 -27.40 -18.71
C ARG A 81 4.17 -26.67 -18.03
N GLN A 82 4.34 -26.39 -16.72
CA GLN A 82 3.29 -25.77 -15.90
C GLN A 82 3.59 -24.30 -15.65
N GLU A 83 2.54 -23.50 -15.48
CA GLU A 83 2.60 -22.08 -15.12
C GLU A 83 3.55 -21.27 -16.02
N LYS A 84 3.46 -21.48 -17.33
CA LYS A 84 4.27 -20.78 -18.32
C LYS A 84 3.49 -19.67 -19.01
N ASN A 85 4.21 -18.73 -19.61
CA ASN A 85 3.62 -17.64 -20.36
C ASN A 85 3.05 -18.17 -21.68
N LEU A 86 1.76 -17.93 -21.89
CA LEU A 86 1.06 -18.08 -23.16
C LEU A 86 0.79 -16.68 -23.71
N ASP A 87 1.57 -16.29 -24.72
CA ASP A 87 1.44 -14.99 -25.39
C ASP A 87 0.62 -15.16 -26.67
N ILE A 88 -0.47 -14.43 -26.79
CA ILE A 88 -1.36 -14.46 -27.95
C ILE A 88 -1.43 -13.07 -28.55
N SER A 89 -0.89 -12.93 -29.78
CA SER A 89 -0.95 -11.70 -30.58
C SER A 89 -2.11 -11.82 -31.58
N TRP A 90 -3.08 -10.94 -31.47
CA TRP A 90 -4.24 -10.90 -32.33
C TRP A 90 -4.66 -9.46 -32.64
N ALA A 91 -4.97 -9.16 -33.89
CA ALA A 91 -5.47 -7.85 -34.31
C ALA A 91 -4.64 -6.65 -33.81
N GLY A 92 -3.30 -6.81 -33.73
CA GLY A 92 -2.38 -5.74 -33.33
C GLY A 92 -2.18 -5.59 -31.83
N SER A 93 -2.85 -6.40 -30.99
CA SER A 93 -2.61 -6.46 -29.54
C SER A 93 -2.04 -7.81 -29.13
N THR A 94 -1.15 -7.82 -28.15
CA THR A 94 -0.62 -9.05 -27.57
C THR A 94 -1.01 -9.13 -26.11
N ARG A 95 -1.56 -10.27 -25.70
CA ARG A 95 -1.90 -10.55 -24.31
C ARG A 95 -1.12 -11.75 -23.81
N ARG A 96 -0.57 -11.62 -22.63
CA ARG A 96 0.13 -12.67 -21.90
C ARG A 96 -0.78 -13.28 -20.85
N TYR A 97 -0.81 -14.59 -20.80
CA TYR A 97 -1.50 -15.40 -19.79
C TYR A 97 -0.50 -16.32 -19.11
N VAL A 98 -0.54 -16.41 -17.79
CA VAL A 98 0.17 -17.48 -17.09
C VAL A 98 -0.73 -18.71 -17.10
N ALA A 99 -0.35 -19.72 -17.85
CA ALA A 99 -1.20 -20.86 -18.18
C ALA A 99 -0.49 -22.21 -18.02
N THR A 100 -1.29 -23.23 -17.76
CA THR A 100 -0.85 -24.64 -17.81
C THR A 100 -1.70 -25.35 -18.85
N CYS A 101 -1.09 -26.10 -19.74
CA CYS A 101 -1.83 -26.95 -20.66
C CYS A 101 -2.47 -28.11 -19.88
N SER A 102 -3.78 -28.06 -19.74
CA SER A 102 -4.54 -29.06 -18.96
C SER A 102 -4.94 -30.29 -19.78
N GLU A 103 -5.01 -30.13 -21.07
CA GLU A 103 -5.38 -31.21 -21.99
C GLU A 103 -4.76 -30.95 -23.37
N HIS A 104 -4.23 -31.96 -23.98
CA HIS A 104 -3.87 -31.92 -25.41
C HIS A 104 -4.20 -33.27 -26.06
N ASN A 105 -4.64 -33.21 -27.31
CA ASN A 105 -5.05 -34.37 -28.08
C ASN A 105 -4.51 -34.27 -29.52
N PHE A 106 -4.21 -35.42 -30.11
CA PHE A 106 -3.79 -35.59 -31.50
C PHE A 106 -4.71 -36.59 -32.16
N ASP A 107 -5.46 -36.14 -33.17
CA ASP A 107 -6.38 -36.99 -33.92
C ASP A 107 -5.66 -37.54 -35.13
N ARG A 108 -4.97 -38.67 -34.97
CA ARG A 108 -4.18 -39.26 -36.04
C ARG A 108 -5.08 -40.08 -36.99
N ASP A 109 -5.00 -39.74 -38.25
CA ASP A 109 -5.60 -40.50 -39.34
C ASP A 109 -4.53 -41.38 -40.03
N HIS A 110 -4.76 -42.66 -40.12
CA HIS A 110 -3.82 -43.58 -40.76
C HIS A 110 -3.74 -43.44 -42.28
N PHE A 111 -4.63 -42.70 -42.91
CA PHE A 111 -4.54 -42.37 -44.33
C PHE A 111 -3.69 -41.14 -44.63
N ASN A 112 -3.38 -40.34 -43.62
CA ASN A 112 -2.62 -39.12 -43.80
C ASN A 112 -1.44 -39.05 -42.81
N LEU A 113 -0.34 -39.60 -43.27
CA LEU A 113 0.82 -39.85 -42.40
C LEU A 113 1.73 -38.65 -42.18
N LEU A 114 1.48 -37.53 -42.90
CA LEU A 114 2.34 -36.32 -42.86
C LEU A 114 1.72 -35.13 -42.16
N TYR A 115 0.46 -35.26 -41.72
CA TYR A 115 -0.14 -34.23 -40.86
C TYR A 115 -1.02 -34.84 -39.76
N VAL A 116 -1.16 -34.12 -38.65
CA VAL A 116 -2.06 -34.51 -37.58
C VAL A 116 -2.80 -33.27 -37.04
N PRO A 117 -4.12 -33.30 -36.98
CA PRO A 117 -4.87 -32.31 -36.22
C PRO A 117 -4.56 -32.41 -34.74
N TRP A 118 -4.51 -31.28 -34.07
CA TRP A 118 -4.31 -31.23 -32.62
C TRP A 118 -5.25 -30.24 -31.96
N THR A 119 -5.56 -30.50 -30.69
CA THR A 119 -6.29 -29.61 -29.80
C THR A 119 -5.52 -29.50 -28.50
N ALA A 120 -5.37 -28.27 -27.97
CA ALA A 120 -4.81 -28.04 -26.66
C ALA A 120 -5.69 -27.05 -25.88
N LYS A 121 -5.91 -27.37 -24.60
CA LYS A 121 -6.65 -26.52 -23.66
C LYS A 121 -5.67 -26.01 -22.60
N PHE A 122 -5.61 -24.72 -22.44
CA PHE A 122 -4.79 -24.04 -21.47
C PHE A 122 -5.67 -23.47 -20.37
N THR A 123 -5.38 -23.84 -19.13
CA THR A 123 -6.04 -23.29 -17.95
C THR A 123 -5.23 -22.13 -17.43
N VAL A 124 -5.84 -20.95 -17.39
CA VAL A 124 -5.32 -19.73 -16.78
C VAL A 124 -5.97 -19.59 -15.41
N VAL A 125 -5.23 -19.89 -14.34
CA VAL A 125 -5.75 -19.90 -12.97
C VAL A 125 -6.24 -18.52 -12.53
N SER A 126 -5.50 -17.45 -12.87
CA SER A 126 -5.89 -16.07 -12.56
C SER A 126 -7.12 -15.58 -13.36
N GLY A 127 -7.44 -16.25 -14.45
CA GLY A 127 -8.47 -15.82 -15.41
C GLY A 127 -8.16 -14.52 -16.14
N ILE A 128 -6.98 -13.93 -15.99
CA ILE A 128 -6.62 -12.58 -16.42
C ILE A 128 -5.46 -12.63 -17.41
N GLY A 129 -5.59 -11.85 -18.51
CA GLY A 129 -4.51 -11.56 -19.41
C GLY A 129 -3.87 -10.20 -19.12
N GLU A 130 -2.59 -10.05 -19.42
CA GLU A 130 -1.82 -8.82 -19.22
C GLU A 130 -1.16 -8.36 -20.52
N ASP A 131 -0.91 -7.05 -20.68
CA ASP A 131 -0.02 -6.57 -21.73
C ASP A 131 1.40 -7.06 -21.52
N LEU A 132 2.17 -7.26 -22.59
CA LEU A 132 3.57 -7.69 -22.48
C LEU A 132 4.48 -6.63 -21.88
N THR A 133 4.16 -5.37 -22.13
CA THR A 133 5.00 -4.22 -21.73
C THR A 133 4.25 -3.31 -20.80
N GLU A 134 5.01 -2.69 -19.90
CA GLU A 134 4.49 -1.62 -19.06
C GLU A 134 4.11 -0.41 -19.90
N THR A 135 3.06 0.27 -19.50
CA THR A 135 2.69 1.59 -20.01
C THR A 135 3.04 2.62 -18.94
N THR A 136 3.82 3.63 -19.27
CA THR A 136 4.10 4.75 -18.37
C THR A 136 2.84 5.58 -18.20
N ILE A 137 2.41 5.79 -16.97
CA ILE A 137 1.24 6.60 -16.59
C ILE A 137 1.68 7.97 -16.08
N VAL A 138 2.75 7.99 -15.29
CA VAL A 138 3.42 9.20 -14.82
C VAL A 138 4.90 9.02 -15.11
N ASP A 139 5.50 10.00 -15.78
CA ASP A 139 6.88 9.99 -16.18
C ASP A 139 7.62 11.13 -15.50
N GLU A 140 8.59 10.78 -14.67
CA GLU A 140 9.51 11.70 -14.00
C GLU A 140 8.83 12.95 -13.38
N ASP A 141 7.64 12.77 -12.77
CA ASP A 141 6.96 13.86 -12.06
C ASP A 141 7.68 14.16 -10.74
N THR A 142 7.62 15.39 -10.28
CA THR A 142 8.43 15.86 -9.15
C THR A 142 7.58 16.46 -8.03
N PHE A 143 8.14 16.48 -6.82
CA PHE A 143 7.56 17.20 -5.68
C PHE A 143 8.63 17.67 -4.69
N THR A 144 8.33 18.76 -4.01
CA THR A 144 9.20 19.47 -3.05
C THR A 144 8.56 19.58 -1.66
N ALA A 145 7.45 18.91 -1.44
CA ALA A 145 6.78 18.79 -0.14
C ALA A 145 6.95 17.37 0.40
N ASN A 146 6.71 17.15 1.70
CA ASN A 146 6.79 15.84 2.32
C ASN A 146 5.79 14.79 1.78
N TYR A 147 4.83 15.22 0.96
CA TYR A 147 3.95 14.34 0.22
C TYR A 147 3.48 14.97 -1.09
N LYS A 148 3.02 14.11 -2.01
CA LYS A 148 2.28 14.50 -3.20
C LYS A 148 1.09 13.57 -3.40
N THR A 149 -0.06 14.13 -3.73
CA THR A 149 -1.22 13.37 -4.19
C THR A 149 -1.38 13.54 -5.69
N LYS A 150 -1.52 12.44 -6.41
CA LYS A 150 -1.69 12.42 -7.87
C LYS A 150 -2.90 11.60 -8.23
N ALA A 151 -3.81 12.19 -9.00
CA ALA A 151 -4.85 11.44 -9.68
C ALA A 151 -4.25 10.76 -10.92
N VAL A 152 -4.43 9.46 -11.05
CA VAL A 152 -3.98 8.65 -12.19
C VAL A 152 -5.15 7.89 -12.79
N VAL A 153 -5.19 7.77 -14.11
CA VAL A 153 -6.22 7.00 -14.81
C VAL A 153 -5.60 5.67 -15.24
N LEU A 154 -6.09 4.58 -14.66
CA LEU A 154 -5.61 3.24 -14.95
C LEU A 154 -6.56 2.54 -15.92
N ALA A 155 -5.99 1.96 -16.97
CA ALA A 155 -6.71 1.32 -18.06
C ALA A 155 -6.78 -0.21 -17.89
N GLY A 156 -7.66 -0.85 -18.70
CA GLY A 156 -7.87 -2.29 -18.67
C GLY A 156 -9.33 -2.64 -18.42
N SER A 157 -9.60 -3.92 -18.17
CA SER A 157 -10.92 -4.42 -17.75
C SER A 157 -10.87 -5.29 -16.50
N ALA A 158 -9.65 -5.54 -15.98
CA ALA A 158 -9.42 -6.22 -14.71
C ALA A 158 -8.68 -5.30 -13.74
N GLU A 159 -8.63 -5.68 -12.44
CA GLU A 159 -7.93 -4.93 -11.40
C GLU A 159 -6.51 -4.55 -11.85
N PRO A 160 -6.19 -3.26 -11.98
CA PRO A 160 -4.89 -2.83 -12.46
C PRO A 160 -3.78 -3.16 -11.45
N LYS A 161 -2.59 -3.38 -11.96
CA LYS A 161 -1.36 -3.48 -11.14
C LYS A 161 -0.39 -2.42 -11.60
N ILE A 162 0.28 -1.78 -10.66
CA ILE A 162 1.25 -0.75 -10.94
C ILE A 162 2.63 -1.12 -10.39
N ARG A 163 3.65 -0.61 -11.07
CA ARG A 163 5.01 -0.46 -10.53
C ARG A 163 5.24 1.04 -10.30
N PHE A 164 5.64 1.37 -9.12
CA PHE A 164 6.01 2.70 -8.70
C PHE A 164 7.52 2.76 -8.50
N SER A 165 8.15 3.83 -8.97
CA SER A 165 9.58 4.10 -8.77
C SER A 165 9.75 5.52 -8.27
N ILE A 166 10.57 5.73 -7.27
CA ILE A 166 10.92 7.06 -6.77
C ILE A 166 12.43 7.15 -6.53
N ASP A 167 13.02 8.20 -7.05
CA ASP A 167 14.41 8.58 -6.80
C ASP A 167 14.44 9.62 -5.66
N ILE A 168 15.12 9.25 -4.59
CA ILE A 168 15.24 10.05 -3.39
C ILE A 168 16.44 10.98 -3.51
N ASN A 169 16.19 12.26 -3.35
CA ASN A 169 17.23 13.29 -3.31
C ASN A 169 17.14 14.04 -1.97
N SER A 170 17.91 13.59 -0.99
CA SER A 170 17.93 14.12 0.38
C SER A 170 19.35 14.14 0.95
N PRO A 171 20.24 15.03 0.42
CA PRO A 171 21.67 15.05 0.76
C PRO A 171 21.96 15.38 2.23
N ASN A 172 20.95 15.79 2.98
CA ASN A 172 21.07 16.05 4.42
C ASN A 172 20.74 14.82 5.29
N ASP A 173 20.63 13.65 4.70
CA ASP A 173 20.47 12.36 5.42
C ASP A 173 19.17 12.24 6.24
N LEU A 174 18.10 12.88 5.78
CA LEU A 174 16.88 13.02 6.57
C LEU A 174 15.77 12.03 6.22
N ILE A 175 15.68 11.59 4.95
CA ILE A 175 14.59 10.69 4.51
C ILE A 175 14.96 9.25 4.79
N LYS A 176 14.20 8.60 5.67
CA LYS A 176 14.35 7.17 6.05
C LYS A 176 13.08 6.36 5.86
N GLY A 177 12.00 7.00 5.46
CA GLY A 177 10.70 6.36 5.27
C GLY A 177 9.97 6.86 4.04
N ILE A 178 9.25 5.94 3.39
CA ILE A 178 8.39 6.22 2.24
C ILE A 178 7.06 5.53 2.45
N GLU A 179 5.98 6.21 2.11
CA GLU A 179 4.63 5.63 2.05
C GLU A 179 4.06 5.79 0.63
N LEU A 180 3.49 4.71 0.12
CA LEU A 180 2.59 4.74 -1.03
C LEU A 180 1.19 4.34 -0.56
N LYS A 181 0.21 5.22 -0.76
CA LYS A 181 -1.16 5.02 -0.32
C LYS A 181 -2.14 5.25 -1.47
N ASN A 182 -3.11 4.36 -1.63
CA ASN A 182 -4.32 4.67 -2.38
C ASN A 182 -5.30 5.35 -1.43
N THR A 183 -5.60 6.64 -1.65
CA THR A 183 -6.46 7.42 -0.73
C THR A 183 -7.93 7.07 -0.88
N ASP A 184 -8.34 6.43 -1.99
CA ASP A 184 -9.73 6.09 -2.26
C ASP A 184 -10.22 4.90 -1.42
N ASN A 185 -9.32 3.98 -1.05
CA ASN A 185 -9.64 2.80 -0.22
C ASN A 185 -8.81 2.70 1.07
N GLY A 186 -7.83 3.57 1.25
CA GLY A 186 -6.97 3.62 2.42
C GLY A 186 -5.85 2.57 2.46
N ASP A 187 -5.75 1.67 1.48
CA ASP A 187 -4.66 0.70 1.41
C ASP A 187 -3.31 1.42 1.28
N ARG A 188 -2.34 1.04 2.11
CA ARG A 188 -1.02 1.66 2.11
C ARG A 188 0.09 0.65 2.35
N ILE A 189 1.24 0.91 1.77
CA ILE A 189 2.49 0.24 2.05
C ILE A 189 3.53 1.25 2.49
N MET A 190 4.34 0.87 3.44
CA MET A 190 5.35 1.69 4.07
C MET A 190 6.70 1.00 4.03
N ILE A 191 7.71 1.77 3.71
CA ILE A 191 9.12 1.37 3.76
C ILE A 191 9.77 2.18 4.86
N ILE A 192 10.42 1.49 5.80
CA ILE A 192 11.17 2.10 6.88
C ILE A 192 12.59 1.58 6.79
N HIS A 193 13.54 2.48 6.73
CA HIS A 193 14.95 2.16 6.63
C HIS A 193 15.74 2.79 7.77
N ASN A 194 16.75 2.10 8.29
CA ASN A 194 17.54 2.58 9.44
C ASN A 194 18.52 3.68 9.06
N THR A 195 18.95 3.70 7.80
CA THR A 195 19.85 4.72 7.25
C THR A 195 19.12 5.58 6.24
N SER A 196 19.70 6.71 5.87
CA SER A 196 19.17 7.55 4.80
C SER A 196 18.96 6.79 3.50
N LEU A 197 17.93 7.19 2.79
CA LEU A 197 17.63 6.76 1.43
C LEU A 197 18.17 7.75 0.38
N ASP A 198 19.01 8.73 0.77
CA ASP A 198 19.58 9.68 -0.18
C ASP A 198 20.35 9.00 -1.30
N GLY A 199 20.06 9.40 -2.53
CA GLY A 199 20.60 8.82 -3.76
C GLY A 199 20.01 7.44 -4.12
N ALA A 200 19.11 6.88 -3.31
CA ALA A 200 18.51 5.57 -3.58
C ALA A 200 17.29 5.67 -4.51
N THR A 201 17.12 4.66 -5.35
CA THR A 201 15.88 4.42 -6.10
C THR A 201 15.05 3.36 -5.36
N VAL A 202 13.84 3.74 -4.96
CA VAL A 202 12.87 2.83 -4.32
C VAL A 202 11.82 2.40 -5.33
N GLU A 203 11.72 1.09 -5.54
CA GLU A 203 10.72 0.48 -6.41
C GLU A 203 9.70 -0.34 -5.62
N LEU A 204 8.45 -0.24 -6.04
CA LEU A 204 7.31 -0.91 -5.43
C LEU A 204 6.44 -1.51 -6.54
N ASP A 205 6.36 -2.84 -6.60
CA ASP A 205 5.58 -3.55 -7.61
C ASP A 205 4.38 -4.26 -6.97
N THR A 206 3.17 -3.76 -7.24
CA THR A 206 1.93 -4.34 -6.70
C THR A 206 1.52 -5.64 -7.40
N ARG A 207 2.11 -5.94 -8.57
CA ARG A 207 1.91 -7.19 -9.31
C ARG A 207 2.72 -8.32 -8.69
N LEU A 208 4.00 -8.07 -8.48
CA LEU A 208 4.95 -9.03 -7.89
C LEU A 208 4.87 -9.06 -6.37
N LYS A 209 4.26 -8.03 -5.76
CA LYS A 209 4.24 -7.79 -4.31
C LYS A 209 5.67 -7.70 -3.75
N THR A 210 6.51 -6.95 -4.43
CA THR A 210 7.90 -6.72 -4.05
C THR A 210 8.16 -5.24 -3.79
N VAL A 211 9.07 -4.99 -2.87
CA VAL A 211 9.66 -3.68 -2.60
C VAL A 211 11.16 -3.83 -2.74
N LYS A 212 11.80 -2.91 -3.44
CA LYS A 212 13.25 -2.91 -3.65
C LYS A 212 13.82 -1.52 -3.39
N ILE A 213 15.03 -1.49 -2.85
CA ILE A 213 15.88 -0.31 -2.75
C ILE A 213 17.15 -0.61 -3.54
N ASP A 214 17.44 0.18 -4.56
CA ASP A 214 18.57 -0.03 -5.49
C ASP A 214 18.60 -1.46 -6.08
N GLY A 215 17.43 -1.99 -6.43
CA GLY A 215 17.25 -3.32 -6.97
C GLY A 215 17.31 -4.47 -5.96
N VAL A 216 17.61 -4.21 -4.68
CA VAL A 216 17.67 -5.22 -3.61
C VAL A 216 16.34 -5.26 -2.87
N GLU A 217 15.83 -6.46 -2.58
CA GLU A 217 14.57 -6.61 -1.82
C GLU A 217 14.69 -5.98 -0.43
N ALA A 218 13.67 -5.20 -0.07
CA ALA A 218 13.59 -4.46 1.18
C ALA A 218 12.39 -4.88 2.02
N LYS A 219 12.52 -4.76 3.34
CA LYS A 219 11.43 -4.96 4.30
C LYS A 219 10.39 -3.85 4.13
N TYR A 220 9.12 -4.21 4.20
CA TYR A 220 8.01 -3.29 4.13
C TYR A 220 6.93 -3.65 5.15
N TYR A 221 6.01 -2.72 5.39
CA TYR A 221 4.89 -2.86 6.30
C TYR A 221 3.59 -2.42 5.63
N GLY A 222 2.46 -2.94 6.10
CA GLY A 222 1.14 -2.60 5.56
C GLY A 222 0.68 -3.54 4.47
N VAL A 223 -0.19 -3.06 3.60
CA VAL A 223 -0.85 -3.82 2.54
C VAL A 223 -0.58 -3.15 1.20
N PHE A 224 -0.23 -3.94 0.18
CA PHE A 224 -0.08 -3.40 -1.18
C PHE A 224 -1.38 -2.75 -1.64
N PRO A 225 -1.33 -1.48 -2.05
CA PRO A 225 -2.51 -0.77 -2.49
C PRO A 225 -3.20 -1.47 -3.66
N ARG A 226 -4.51 -1.61 -3.55
CA ARG A 226 -5.37 -2.10 -4.64
C ARG A 226 -5.89 -0.90 -5.42
N PHE A 227 -6.07 -1.10 -6.71
CA PHE A 227 -6.50 -0.06 -7.64
C PHE A 227 -7.71 -0.54 -8.44
N ILE A 228 -8.51 0.41 -8.91
CA ILE A 228 -9.64 0.15 -9.81
C ILE A 228 -9.33 0.66 -11.22
N VAL A 229 -10.01 0.11 -12.21
CA VAL A 229 -10.01 0.68 -13.57
C VAL A 229 -10.67 2.06 -13.52
N GLY A 230 -10.03 3.05 -14.12
CA GLY A 230 -10.44 4.44 -14.04
C GLY A 230 -9.55 5.27 -13.13
N THR A 231 -10.09 6.33 -12.56
CA THR A 231 -9.33 7.27 -11.73
C THR A 231 -9.05 6.69 -10.34
N ASN A 232 -7.79 6.82 -9.90
CA ASN A 232 -7.33 6.50 -8.55
C ASN A 232 -6.49 7.66 -8.02
N ASN A 233 -6.63 7.96 -6.74
CA ASN A 233 -5.84 8.99 -6.07
C ASN A 233 -4.72 8.34 -5.27
N ILE A 234 -3.49 8.54 -5.73
CA ILE A 234 -2.28 7.97 -5.13
C ILE A 234 -1.58 9.07 -4.34
N LYS A 235 -1.33 8.82 -3.06
CA LYS A 235 -0.50 9.66 -2.20
C LYS A 235 0.85 9.00 -2.01
N ILE A 236 1.91 9.77 -2.25
CA ILE A 236 3.30 9.44 -2.00
C ILE A 236 3.77 10.33 -0.86
N SER A 237 4.38 9.75 0.18
CA SER A 237 4.98 10.53 1.27
C SER A 237 6.43 10.11 1.47
N CYS A 238 7.31 11.08 1.73
CA CYS A 238 8.74 10.87 1.98
C CYS A 238 9.12 11.59 3.28
N GLY A 239 9.84 10.93 4.18
CA GLY A 239 10.05 11.47 5.52
C GLY A 239 8.71 11.63 6.24
N ASP A 240 8.64 12.28 7.36
CA ASP A 240 7.42 12.62 8.15
C ASP A 240 6.16 11.77 7.85
N VAL A 241 6.32 10.47 7.69
CA VAL A 241 5.23 9.56 7.36
C VAL A 241 4.43 9.26 8.62
N ILE A 242 3.12 9.45 8.56
CA ILE A 242 2.23 9.24 9.71
C ILE A 242 2.03 7.74 9.92
N ASP A 243 2.48 7.23 11.07
CA ASP A 243 2.29 5.85 11.49
C ASP A 243 1.00 5.67 12.29
N GLN A 244 0.93 6.30 13.46
CA GLN A 244 -0.21 6.25 14.35
C GLN A 244 -0.94 7.58 14.32
N GLN A 245 -2.26 7.52 14.22
CA GLN A 245 -3.06 8.75 14.32
C GLN A 245 -4.44 8.52 14.88
N PHE A 246 -4.94 9.53 15.59
CA PHE A 246 -6.35 9.78 15.80
C PHE A 246 -6.64 11.23 15.38
N ALA A 247 -7.24 11.41 14.22
CA ALA A 247 -7.40 12.71 13.58
C ALA A 247 -8.76 12.85 12.86
N PRO A 248 -9.89 12.63 13.55
CA PRO A 248 -11.22 12.87 12.97
C PRO A 248 -11.43 14.36 12.68
N ASP A 249 -12.28 14.67 11.71
CA ASP A 249 -12.63 16.07 11.38
C ASP A 249 -13.50 16.72 12.45
N THR A 250 -14.27 15.91 13.19
CA THR A 250 -15.10 16.34 14.30
C THR A 250 -14.30 16.54 15.58
N ILE A 251 -14.78 17.39 16.45
CA ILE A 251 -14.27 17.56 17.83
C ILE A 251 -15.45 17.77 18.76
N ASP A 252 -15.28 17.29 20.00
CA ASP A 252 -16.26 17.56 21.06
C ASP A 252 -15.79 18.65 22.01
N SER A 253 -14.50 18.62 22.39
CA SER A 253 -13.96 19.53 23.38
C SER A 253 -12.43 19.61 23.35
N ASN A 254 -11.86 20.29 24.33
CA ASN A 254 -10.43 20.37 24.58
C ASN A 254 -10.14 20.15 26.06
N PHE A 255 -8.90 19.76 26.36
CA PHE A 255 -8.38 19.69 27.72
C PHE A 255 -7.30 20.77 27.91
N GLY A 256 -7.45 21.58 28.98
CA GLY A 256 -6.49 22.63 29.32
C GLY A 256 -5.25 22.06 30.02
N ILE A 257 -4.08 22.46 29.58
CA ILE A 257 -2.78 22.08 30.15
C ILE A 257 -2.17 23.28 30.85
N TYR A 258 -2.23 23.27 32.19
CA TYR A 258 -1.74 24.38 33.06
C TYR A 258 -1.56 23.88 34.50
N GLY A 259 -0.72 24.53 35.29
CA GLY A 259 -0.48 24.17 36.69
C GLY A 259 -0.04 22.71 36.83
N SER A 260 -0.83 21.92 37.56
CA SER A 260 -0.66 20.47 37.69
C SER A 260 -1.41 19.67 36.61
N TYR A 261 -2.28 20.32 35.80
CA TYR A 261 -3.11 19.65 34.80
C TYR A 261 -2.29 19.20 33.61
N LYS A 262 -2.31 17.89 33.34
CA LYS A 262 -1.62 17.23 32.23
C LYS A 262 -2.61 16.39 31.44
N ALA A 263 -2.32 16.16 30.17
CA ALA A 263 -3.11 15.29 29.32
C ALA A 263 -2.24 14.18 28.73
N SER A 264 -2.82 13.01 28.55
CA SER A 264 -2.15 11.87 27.94
C SER A 264 -3.05 11.15 26.95
N GLN A 265 -2.44 10.64 25.87
CA GLN A 265 -3.05 9.72 24.91
C GLN A 265 -2.24 8.43 24.84
N GLY A 266 -2.86 7.33 25.20
CA GLY A 266 -2.28 6.00 25.01
C GLY A 266 -2.26 5.62 23.52
N PHE A 267 -1.23 4.92 23.09
CA PHE A 267 -1.11 4.34 21.76
C PHE A 267 -0.27 3.05 21.79
N MET A 268 -0.36 2.26 20.72
CA MET A 268 0.41 1.03 20.58
C MET A 268 1.16 1.06 19.24
N VAL A 269 2.44 0.68 19.26
CA VAL A 269 3.28 0.58 18.09
C VAL A 269 3.08 -0.78 17.42
N PRO A 270 2.56 -0.87 16.18
CA PRO A 270 2.31 -2.15 15.52
C PRO A 270 3.55 -2.77 14.88
N TYR A 271 4.62 -1.99 14.66
CA TYR A 271 5.82 -2.42 13.94
C TYR A 271 7.07 -2.39 14.80
N SER A 272 7.99 -3.33 14.56
CA SER A 272 9.34 -3.29 15.13
C SER A 272 10.27 -2.41 14.28
N ASP A 273 11.32 -1.91 14.88
CA ASP A 273 12.40 -1.14 14.23
C ASP A 273 11.95 0.20 13.62
N THR A 274 10.83 0.75 14.09
CA THR A 274 10.36 2.07 13.67
C THR A 274 11.01 3.15 14.52
N THR A 275 11.63 4.15 13.86
CA THR A 275 12.18 5.33 14.53
C THR A 275 11.23 6.51 14.37
N TYR A 276 10.97 7.19 15.47
CA TYR A 276 10.10 8.36 15.53
C TYR A 276 10.92 9.63 15.70
N LYS A 277 10.53 10.70 15.02
CA LYS A 277 11.22 11.99 15.06
C LYS A 277 10.32 13.13 15.51
N SER A 278 9.04 13.06 15.19
CA SER A 278 8.10 14.14 15.46
C SER A 278 6.69 13.63 15.72
N ILE A 279 5.88 14.49 16.27
CA ILE A 279 4.46 14.29 16.49
C ILE A 279 3.68 15.55 16.11
N PHE A 280 2.52 15.39 15.48
CA PHE A 280 1.55 16.46 15.31
C PHE A 280 0.48 16.32 16.39
N LEU A 281 0.16 17.43 17.04
CA LEU A 281 -0.94 17.56 17.98
C LEU A 281 -1.89 18.65 17.51
N GLU A 282 -3.20 18.43 17.64
CA GLU A 282 -4.20 19.48 17.34
C GLU A 282 -4.38 20.34 18.59
N LEU A 283 -3.76 21.51 18.58
CA LEU A 283 -3.64 22.39 19.72
C LEU A 283 -4.21 23.79 19.45
N ALA A 284 -4.51 24.49 20.52
CA ALA A 284 -4.65 25.93 20.59
C ALA A 284 -4.04 26.42 21.91
N TYR A 285 -4.02 27.74 22.14
CA TYR A 285 -3.75 28.29 23.44
C TYR A 285 -4.77 29.39 23.80
N VAL A 286 -4.92 29.64 25.09
CA VAL A 286 -5.74 30.73 25.63
C VAL A 286 -4.82 31.74 26.30
N GLY A 287 -5.16 33.03 26.21
CA GLY A 287 -4.41 34.10 26.83
C GLY A 287 -3.00 34.27 26.31
N ASN A 288 -2.05 34.35 27.21
CA ASN A 288 -0.63 34.58 26.91
C ASN A 288 0.26 33.61 27.70
N PRO A 289 0.34 32.32 27.31
CA PRO A 289 1.20 31.36 27.99
C PRO A 289 2.64 31.87 28.05
N SER A 290 3.22 31.91 29.25
CA SER A 290 4.54 32.46 29.54
C SER A 290 5.67 31.46 29.33
N VAL A 291 5.35 30.17 29.33
CA VAL A 291 6.28 29.05 29.17
C VAL A 291 5.78 28.11 28.07
N GLY A 292 6.65 27.24 27.57
CA GLY A 292 6.28 26.18 26.62
C GLY A 292 5.47 25.04 27.25
N MET A 293 5.11 24.09 26.42
CA MET A 293 4.51 22.83 26.80
C MET A 293 5.47 21.70 26.44
N ASP A 294 5.72 20.82 27.40
CA ASP A 294 6.48 19.60 27.20
C ASP A 294 5.62 18.55 26.53
N VAL A 295 6.18 17.85 25.56
CA VAL A 295 5.57 16.73 24.87
C VAL A 295 6.52 15.54 25.00
N ARG A 296 6.07 14.46 25.63
CA ARG A 296 6.89 13.29 25.95
C ARG A 296 6.21 12.01 25.50
N ILE A 297 7.02 11.01 25.16
CA ILE A 297 6.54 9.64 25.05
C ILE A 297 7.01 8.88 26.28
N GLU A 298 6.07 8.38 27.05
CA GLU A 298 6.31 7.62 28.29
C GLU A 298 5.91 6.15 28.12
N THR A 299 6.52 5.29 28.93
CA THR A 299 6.12 3.89 29.04
C THR A 299 4.76 3.77 29.74
N ASP A 300 4.09 2.64 29.50
CA ASP A 300 2.81 2.32 30.15
C ASP A 300 3.02 1.71 31.55
N ALA A 301 2.21 2.12 32.49
CA ALA A 301 2.08 1.51 33.80
C ALA A 301 0.60 1.24 34.08
N ASP A 302 0.17 0.00 33.85
CA ASP A 302 -1.21 -0.46 34.06
C ASP A 302 -2.29 0.36 33.33
N GLY A 303 -1.96 0.89 32.14
CA GLY A 303 -2.86 1.70 31.32
C GLY A 303 -2.72 3.20 31.50
N GLU A 304 -1.79 3.65 32.34
CA GLU A 304 -1.49 5.04 32.63
C GLU A 304 -0.05 5.40 32.28
N PRO A 305 0.28 6.69 32.08
CA PRO A 305 1.66 7.12 31.91
C PRO A 305 2.49 6.80 33.17
N SER A 306 3.64 6.18 32.98
CA SER A 306 4.52 5.77 34.10
C SER A 306 5.33 6.90 34.72
N GLY A 307 5.40 8.07 34.08
CA GLY A 307 6.35 9.14 34.43
C GLY A 307 7.78 8.89 33.93
N VAL A 308 8.03 7.76 33.23
CA VAL A 308 9.34 7.39 32.71
C VAL A 308 9.35 7.51 31.20
N LEU A 309 10.30 8.26 30.62
CA LEU A 309 10.47 8.38 29.17
C LEU A 309 10.70 6.99 28.56
N ALA A 310 10.06 6.74 27.42
CA ALA A 310 10.27 5.52 26.62
C ALA A 310 11.70 5.44 26.07
N ASP A 311 12.31 6.58 25.80
CA ASP A 311 13.70 6.78 25.41
C ASP A 311 14.15 8.17 25.86
N ALA A 312 15.44 8.39 26.12
CA ALA A 312 15.98 9.68 26.52
C ALA A 312 15.73 10.80 25.49
N ASN A 313 15.55 10.45 24.23
CA ASN A 313 15.26 11.38 23.13
C ASN A 313 13.76 11.59 22.87
N ALA A 314 12.90 10.83 23.54
CA ALA A 314 11.44 10.85 23.36
C ALA A 314 10.77 12.07 24.05
N TYR A 315 11.37 13.24 23.88
CA TYR A 315 11.01 14.50 24.50
C TYR A 315 11.16 15.66 23.52
N GLY A 316 10.18 16.56 23.50
CA GLY A 316 10.19 17.79 22.73
C GLY A 316 9.43 18.88 23.48
N ILE A 317 9.62 20.13 23.07
CA ILE A 317 8.92 21.29 23.64
C ILE A 317 8.27 22.04 22.49
N ILE A 318 7.06 22.56 22.71
CA ILE A 318 6.42 23.52 21.85
C ILE A 318 6.14 24.81 22.61
N SER A 319 6.49 25.95 22.03
CA SER A 319 6.25 27.26 22.61
C SER A 319 5.12 28.00 21.89
N LYS A 320 4.54 28.99 22.55
CA LYS A 320 3.57 29.91 21.93
C LYS A 320 4.12 30.56 20.65
N GLY A 321 5.42 30.88 20.62
CA GLY A 321 6.07 31.52 19.47
C GLY A 321 6.06 30.65 18.21
N GLU A 322 5.99 29.32 18.37
CA GLU A 322 5.91 28.34 17.28
C GLU A 322 4.47 28.09 16.83
N MET A 323 3.48 28.52 17.62
CA MET A 323 2.06 28.31 17.35
C MET A 323 1.48 29.52 16.58
N VAL A 324 1.71 29.59 15.29
CA VAL A 324 1.20 30.66 14.42
C VAL A 324 -0.34 30.55 14.32
N GLY A 325 -1.07 31.61 14.72
CA GLY A 325 -2.54 31.62 14.71
C GLY A 325 -3.20 31.34 16.07
N GLY A 326 -2.46 30.89 17.03
CA GLY A 326 -2.66 30.88 18.48
C GLY A 326 -3.97 30.35 19.02
N ILE A 327 -4.99 31.18 19.09
CA ILE A 327 -6.32 30.83 19.63
C ILE A 327 -7.19 29.99 18.69
N VAL A 328 -6.77 29.84 17.43
CA VAL A 328 -7.46 28.95 16.48
C VAL A 328 -6.80 27.60 16.53
N ARG A 329 -7.59 26.57 16.76
CA ARG A 329 -7.10 25.19 16.75
C ARG A 329 -6.46 24.87 15.40
N THR A 330 -5.28 24.28 15.44
CA THR A 330 -4.61 23.75 14.25
C THR A 330 -3.61 22.67 14.63
N TRP A 331 -3.09 21.96 13.63
CA TRP A 331 -2.07 20.95 13.81
C TRP A 331 -0.69 21.58 13.93
N TYR A 332 -0.01 21.32 15.04
CA TYR A 332 1.37 21.77 15.28
C TYR A 332 2.29 20.57 15.37
N GLN A 333 3.41 20.66 14.66
CA GLN A 333 4.46 19.64 14.71
C GLN A 333 5.40 19.93 15.88
N VAL A 334 5.65 18.92 16.69
CA VAL A 334 6.63 18.94 17.76
C VAL A 334 7.73 17.96 17.41
N PHE A 335 8.95 18.44 17.32
CA PHE A 335 10.12 17.61 17.08
C PHE A 335 10.66 17.10 18.41
N PHE A 336 11.01 15.81 18.46
CA PHE A 336 11.73 15.22 19.58
C PHE A 336 13.22 15.60 19.51
N ASN A 337 13.94 15.48 20.64
CA ASN A 337 15.35 15.84 20.73
C ASN A 337 16.23 15.10 19.71
N SER A 338 15.93 13.83 19.46
CA SER A 338 16.53 13.03 18.40
C SER A 338 15.57 11.92 17.99
N GLU A 339 15.90 11.17 16.96
CA GLU A 339 15.17 9.96 16.62
C GLU A 339 15.34 8.90 17.70
N PHE A 340 14.27 8.15 17.96
CA PHE A 340 14.26 7.03 18.92
C PHE A 340 13.35 5.90 18.41
N ALA A 341 13.65 4.69 18.81
CA ALA A 341 12.85 3.51 18.47
C ALA A 341 11.93 3.12 19.64
N LEU A 342 10.74 2.63 19.30
CA LEU A 342 9.79 2.03 20.23
C LEU A 342 9.63 0.54 19.95
N GLN A 343 9.35 -0.26 20.97
CA GLN A 343 9.14 -1.71 20.81
C GLN A 343 7.76 -2.00 20.23
N SER A 344 7.69 -2.95 19.31
CA SER A 344 6.42 -3.38 18.73
C SER A 344 5.52 -4.05 19.75
N ASN A 345 4.21 -3.96 19.51
CA ASN A 345 3.16 -4.50 20.38
C ASN A 345 3.25 -4.03 21.85
N THR A 346 3.87 -2.88 22.06
CA THR A 346 4.04 -2.27 23.37
C THR A 346 3.24 -1.00 23.44
N LYS A 347 2.56 -0.80 24.56
CA LYS A 347 1.75 0.40 24.80
C LYS A 347 2.63 1.52 25.35
N TYR A 348 2.39 2.73 24.87
CA TYR A 348 3.04 3.96 25.27
C TYR A 348 2.02 5.07 25.44
N HIS A 349 2.46 6.18 26.02
CA HIS A 349 1.64 7.36 26.25
C HIS A 349 2.32 8.62 25.71
N ILE A 350 1.58 9.40 24.91
CA ILE A 350 1.93 10.79 24.63
C ILE A 350 1.48 11.60 25.83
N VAL A 351 2.38 12.31 26.47
CA VAL A 351 2.09 13.13 27.66
C VAL A 351 2.41 14.58 27.34
N CYS A 352 1.44 15.47 27.59
CA CYS A 352 1.61 16.91 27.49
C CYS A 352 1.47 17.54 28.86
N GLU A 353 2.46 18.36 29.27
CA GLU A 353 2.46 19.07 30.55
C GLU A 353 3.10 20.45 30.43
N PRO A 354 2.83 21.39 31.35
CA PRO A 354 3.49 22.71 31.34
C PRO A 354 4.99 22.58 31.53
N HIS A 355 5.79 23.28 30.70
CA HIS A 355 7.22 23.37 30.88
C HIS A 355 7.56 24.30 32.05
N ALA A 356 8.13 23.76 33.13
CA ALA A 356 8.66 24.52 34.28
C ALA A 356 7.63 25.39 35.05
N GLY A 357 6.34 25.15 34.97
CA GLY A 357 5.30 25.89 35.68
C GLY A 357 5.00 27.26 35.09
N GLY A 358 4.09 28.00 35.74
CA GLY A 358 3.75 29.38 35.31
C GLY A 358 2.56 29.51 34.37
N LEU A 359 1.86 28.44 34.07
CA LEU A 359 0.58 28.44 33.35
C LEU A 359 -0.59 28.38 34.33
N ASP A 360 -1.69 29.05 34.00
CA ASP A 360 -2.96 29.06 34.73
C ASP A 360 -4.14 28.84 33.74
N SER A 361 -5.34 28.72 34.26
CA SER A 361 -6.53 28.48 33.43
C SER A 361 -6.83 29.59 32.40
N SER A 362 -6.31 30.81 32.59
CA SER A 362 -6.48 31.94 31.68
C SER A 362 -5.33 32.04 30.66
N ASN A 363 -4.22 31.36 30.92
CA ASN A 363 -2.98 31.36 30.10
C ASN A 363 -2.48 29.92 29.97
N CYS A 364 -3.12 29.15 29.10
CA CYS A 364 -2.88 27.70 29.01
C CYS A 364 -2.81 27.21 27.56
N TYR A 365 -2.29 26.02 27.38
CA TYR A 365 -2.44 25.24 26.14
C TYR A 365 -3.70 24.38 26.21
N GLN A 366 -4.27 24.08 25.06
CA GLN A 366 -5.44 23.24 24.91
C GLN A 366 -5.18 22.14 23.89
N TRP A 367 -5.36 20.89 24.28
CA TRP A 367 -5.29 19.74 23.38
C TRP A 367 -6.69 19.23 23.09
N TYR A 368 -7.02 19.11 21.79
CA TYR A 368 -8.37 18.78 21.36
C TYR A 368 -8.62 17.27 21.36
N TYR A 369 -9.83 16.88 21.73
CA TYR A 369 -10.25 15.50 21.77
C TYR A 369 -11.67 15.31 21.20
N GLU A 370 -11.98 14.05 20.89
CA GLU A 370 -13.33 13.56 20.60
C GLU A 370 -13.76 12.57 21.66
N SER A 371 -15.03 12.60 22.04
CA SER A 371 -15.60 11.78 23.09
C SER A 371 -16.74 10.89 22.58
N GLY A 372 -17.13 9.90 23.39
CA GLY A 372 -18.28 9.06 23.16
C GLY A 372 -18.09 7.98 22.08
N ILE A 373 -19.19 7.60 21.44
CA ILE A 373 -19.26 6.47 20.48
C ILE A 373 -18.40 6.69 19.23
N ASN A 374 -18.08 7.93 18.93
CA ASN A 374 -17.27 8.32 17.77
C ASN A 374 -15.77 8.27 18.07
N ALA A 375 -15.35 8.18 19.34
CA ALA A 375 -13.97 8.03 19.74
C ALA A 375 -13.48 6.62 19.36
N THR A 376 -13.03 6.45 18.12
CA THR A 376 -12.78 5.13 17.50
C THR A 376 -11.35 4.61 17.59
N TYR A 377 -10.44 5.38 18.20
CA TYR A 377 -9.06 4.90 18.37
C TYR A 377 -9.00 3.79 19.43
N LYS A 378 -8.69 2.57 18.97
CA LYS A 378 -8.79 1.35 19.79
C LYS A 378 -7.47 0.91 20.43
N LEU A 379 -6.37 1.57 20.11
CA LEU A 379 -5.03 1.18 20.56
C LEU A 379 -4.57 1.94 21.82
N GLY A 380 -5.45 2.71 22.44
CA GLY A 380 -5.18 3.44 23.67
C GLY A 380 -6.31 4.43 23.99
N ASN A 381 -6.32 4.96 25.20
CA ASN A 381 -7.32 5.89 25.71
C ASN A 381 -6.68 7.22 26.09
N ALA A 382 -7.49 8.28 26.18
CA ALA A 382 -7.08 9.50 26.85
C ALA A 382 -7.03 9.29 28.38
N ALA A 383 -6.10 9.97 29.02
CA ALA A 383 -6.08 10.13 30.48
C ALA A 383 -5.76 11.60 30.82
N PHE A 384 -6.39 12.12 31.85
CA PHE A 384 -6.18 13.47 32.34
C PHE A 384 -5.70 13.44 33.78
N TYR A 385 -4.76 14.30 34.10
CA TYR A 385 -4.15 14.38 35.43
C TYR A 385 -4.57 15.67 36.13
N ASP A 386 -5.10 15.54 37.35
CA ASP A 386 -5.36 16.65 38.29
C ASP A 386 -4.65 16.44 39.61
N ALA A 387 -4.85 15.33 40.30
CA ALA A 387 -4.10 14.89 41.49
C ALA A 387 -3.63 13.44 41.34
N GLY A 388 -3.99 12.79 40.29
CA GLY A 388 -3.69 11.46 39.81
C GLY A 388 -4.16 11.34 38.37
N TRP A 389 -3.84 10.24 37.71
CA TRP A 389 -4.35 9.96 36.37
C TRP A 389 -5.78 9.41 36.43
N ASP A 390 -6.69 10.02 35.70
CA ASP A 390 -8.05 9.53 35.48
C ASP A 390 -8.16 9.08 34.03
N GLN A 391 -8.49 7.82 33.80
CA GLN A 391 -8.65 7.26 32.45
C GLN A 391 -10.04 7.57 31.88
N TYR A 392 -10.07 7.95 30.63
CA TYR A 392 -11.29 8.25 29.86
C TYR A 392 -11.39 7.33 28.64
N PRO A 393 -11.93 6.11 28.80
CA PRO A 393 -11.90 5.08 27.74
C PRO A 393 -12.70 5.45 26.48
N ASN A 394 -13.60 6.43 26.58
CA ASN A 394 -14.39 6.92 25.46
C ASN A 394 -13.91 8.27 24.92
N ASN A 395 -12.74 8.74 25.36
CA ASN A 395 -12.15 9.99 24.87
C ASN A 395 -10.80 9.65 24.20
N ASN A 396 -10.55 10.31 23.07
CA ASN A 396 -9.27 10.21 22.40
C ASN A 396 -8.76 11.59 21.99
N LEU A 397 -7.57 11.94 22.44
CA LEU A 397 -6.86 13.16 22.08
C LEU A 397 -6.29 13.02 20.66
N LYS A 398 -6.32 14.11 19.92
CA LYS A 398 -5.93 14.11 18.51
C LYS A 398 -4.43 14.22 18.33
N PHE A 399 -3.86 13.25 17.64
CA PHE A 399 -2.43 13.19 17.37
C PHE A 399 -2.11 12.51 16.03
N LYS A 400 -0.89 12.75 15.54
CA LYS A 400 -0.28 12.01 14.43
C LYS A 400 1.19 11.81 14.76
N LEU A 401 1.58 10.58 15.04
CA LEU A 401 2.96 10.22 15.32
C LEU A 401 3.68 9.90 14.00
N CYS A 402 4.82 10.55 13.75
CA CYS A 402 5.55 10.48 12.50
C CYS A 402 6.87 9.73 12.64
N TYR A 403 7.19 8.97 11.61
CA TYR A 403 8.44 8.23 11.45
C TYR A 403 9.08 8.51 10.08
N GLY A 404 10.21 7.87 9.82
CA GLY A 404 10.88 7.89 8.52
C GLY A 404 11.79 9.09 8.29
N GLY A 405 12.20 9.77 9.36
CA GLY A 405 13.02 10.98 9.31
C GLY A 405 12.23 12.22 8.92
N THR A 406 12.92 13.31 8.71
CA THR A 406 12.34 14.61 8.33
C THR A 406 12.49 14.83 6.82
N PHE A 407 11.46 15.36 6.18
CA PHE A 407 11.56 15.76 4.78
C PHE A 407 12.35 17.08 4.65
N ASP A 408 13.31 17.10 3.74
CA ASP A 408 14.05 18.33 3.40
C ASP A 408 13.36 19.05 2.24
N THR A 409 12.71 20.16 2.51
CA THR A 409 11.99 20.98 1.52
C THR A 409 12.89 21.68 0.51
N GLY A 410 14.22 21.64 0.69
CA GLY A 410 15.20 22.23 -0.23
C GLY A 410 15.46 21.37 -1.47
N PHE A 411 14.99 20.13 -1.51
CA PHE A 411 15.28 19.17 -2.58
C PHE A 411 14.03 18.64 -3.25
N THR A 412 14.21 18.20 -4.49
CA THR A 412 13.13 17.70 -5.34
C THR A 412 13.22 16.18 -5.45
N GLN A 413 12.16 15.49 -5.10
CA GLN A 413 12.01 14.05 -5.33
C GLN A 413 11.40 13.82 -6.70
N THR A 414 11.86 12.79 -7.42
CA THR A 414 11.35 12.42 -8.75
C THR A 414 10.72 11.04 -8.70
N TYR A 415 9.55 10.86 -9.30
CA TYR A 415 8.87 9.57 -9.32
C TYR A 415 8.20 9.27 -10.66
N SER A 416 8.06 7.98 -10.93
CA SER A 416 7.34 7.45 -12.10
C SER A 416 6.36 6.37 -11.70
N ILE A 417 5.26 6.27 -12.45
CA ILE A 417 4.23 5.24 -12.27
C ILE A 417 4.03 4.51 -13.58
N PHE A 418 4.13 3.20 -13.55
CA PHE A 418 3.97 2.30 -14.67
C PHE A 418 2.80 1.34 -14.42
N GLN A 419 2.10 0.95 -15.48
CA GLN A 419 0.99 0.02 -15.42
C GLN A 419 1.17 -1.13 -16.40
N TYR A 420 0.97 -2.37 -15.95
CA TYR A 420 0.56 -3.47 -16.82
C TYR A 420 -0.97 -3.46 -16.93
N LYS A 421 -1.49 -3.17 -18.12
CA LYS A 421 -2.93 -3.26 -18.35
C LYS A 421 -3.37 -4.71 -18.25
N ARG A 422 -4.47 -4.94 -17.55
CA ARG A 422 -5.01 -6.28 -17.30
C ARG A 422 -6.40 -6.41 -17.88
N TYR A 423 -6.70 -7.60 -18.41
CA TYR A 423 -7.91 -7.89 -19.16
C TYR A 423 -8.55 -9.19 -18.69
N ILE A 424 -9.89 -9.17 -18.71
CA ILE A 424 -10.74 -10.32 -18.36
C ILE A 424 -10.92 -11.22 -19.57
#